data_846fab13603ba8a3966e197380b79c60
#
_entry.id   846fab13603ba8a3966e197380b79c60
#
_cell.length_a   1.000
_cell.length_b   1.000
_cell.length_c   1.000
_cell.angle_alpha   90.00
_cell.angle_beta   90.00
_cell.angle_gamma   90.00
#
_symmetry.space_group_name_H-M   'P 1'
#
loop_
_entity.id
_entity.type
_entity.pdbx_description
1 polymer ?
#
loop_
_entity_poly.entity_id
_entity_poly.type
_entity_poly.pdbx_seq_one_letter_code
_entity_poly.pdbx_strand_id
1 'polypeptide(L)'
;QYVIVNVLCAFFFLSGMFVNKYANSSLYAHIKHIIKTLVVPYFVYALLTTLPKAFIHGHLISLNHLVYQIVAGKMSWFITALALAQVVFSVFLHVFKQRKVPIGLACFSSFLLYTLIPFQPYNWWNINQAFMLLPFLYMGYVYKSKPIALNVKSLVALSLLFTVLRYVEYRYDIQFFIYPLFYHYALIWLIDGLVGSLLLINIAHVLPSMSWLSYTGKHSLMCYFLCGGVPLIVAKSLQYLGLSY
;
A
#
# COMPACT_ATOMS: atom_id res chain seq x y z
N GLN A 1 16.24 -0.95 2.32
CA GLN A 1 15.03 -1.78 2.15
C GLN A 1 14.03 -1.61 3.30
N TYR A 2 14.48 -1.44 4.55
CA TYR A 2 13.63 -1.42 5.75
C TYR A 2 12.62 -0.25 5.82
N VAL A 3 12.92 0.91 5.24
CA VAL A 3 12.04 2.10 5.28
C VAL A 3 10.85 1.99 4.31
N ILE A 4 11.02 1.31 3.18
CA ILE A 4 10.00 1.25 2.11
C ILE A 4 8.75 0.47 2.56
N VAL A 5 8.92 -0.59 3.33
CA VAL A 5 7.79 -1.41 3.83
C VAL A 5 6.83 -0.57 4.67
N ASN A 6 7.36 0.27 5.55
CA ASN A 6 6.57 1.13 6.44
C ASN A 6 5.77 2.18 5.67
N VAL A 7 6.34 2.73 4.60
CA VAL A 7 5.63 3.69 3.74
C VAL A 7 4.39 3.06 3.11
N LEU A 8 4.48 1.80 2.65
CA LEU A 8 3.35 1.10 2.05
C LEU A 8 2.26 0.79 3.08
N CYS A 9 2.63 0.34 4.27
CA CYS A 9 1.69 0.16 5.38
C CYS A 9 0.98 1.47 5.74
N ALA A 10 1.73 2.60 5.75
CA ALA A 10 1.18 3.92 6.01
C ALA A 10 0.14 4.35 4.96
N PHE A 11 0.29 3.98 3.69
CA PHE A 11 -0.73 4.25 2.67
C PHE A 11 -2.04 3.52 2.96
N PHE A 12 -1.99 2.25 3.38
CA PHE A 12 -3.18 1.51 3.80
C PHE A 12 -3.82 2.14 5.04
N PHE A 13 -3.00 2.52 6.02
CA PHE A 13 -3.46 3.20 7.23
C PHE A 13 -4.18 4.53 6.88
N LEU A 14 -3.55 5.38 6.07
CA LEU A 14 -4.14 6.64 5.59
C LEU A 14 -5.43 6.39 4.82
N SER A 15 -5.46 5.40 3.94
CA SER A 15 -6.68 5.02 3.22
C SER A 15 -7.82 4.68 4.18
N GLY A 16 -7.54 3.95 5.27
CA GLY A 16 -8.51 3.66 6.33
C GLY A 16 -9.05 4.91 7.01
N MET A 17 -8.22 5.94 7.23
CA MET A 17 -8.67 7.22 7.79
C MET A 17 -9.69 7.93 6.90
N PHE A 18 -9.58 7.79 5.57
CA PHE A 18 -10.47 8.44 4.63
C PHE A 18 -11.78 7.67 4.35
N VAL A 19 -11.84 6.39 4.67
CA VAL A 19 -13.05 5.56 4.46
C VAL A 19 -14.26 6.10 5.23
N ASN A 20 -14.07 6.72 6.39
CA ASN A 20 -15.15 7.34 7.18
C ASN A 20 -15.99 8.35 6.37
N LYS A 21 -15.41 8.99 5.36
CA LYS A 21 -16.14 9.93 4.50
C LYS A 21 -17.27 9.25 3.73
N TYR A 22 -17.13 7.95 3.47
CA TYR A 22 -18.08 7.15 2.69
C TYR A 22 -18.91 6.17 3.55
N ALA A 23 -18.69 6.17 4.86
CA ALA A 23 -19.35 5.23 5.78
C ALA A 23 -20.88 5.31 5.71
N ASN A 24 -21.43 6.49 5.44
CA ASN A 24 -22.88 6.72 5.31
C ASN A 24 -23.39 6.59 3.87
N SER A 25 -22.53 6.32 2.90
CA SER A 25 -22.93 6.10 1.50
C SER A 25 -23.32 4.63 1.27
N SER A 26 -24.10 4.37 0.21
CA SER A 26 -24.41 3.00 -0.18
C SER A 26 -23.12 2.25 -0.56
N LEU A 27 -23.09 0.92 -0.33
CA LEU A 27 -21.96 0.06 -0.71
C LEU A 27 -21.61 0.24 -2.20
N TYR A 28 -22.63 0.32 -3.06
CA TYR A 28 -22.45 0.55 -4.49
C TYR A 28 -21.73 1.87 -4.79
N ALA A 29 -22.11 2.96 -4.14
CA ALA A 29 -21.48 4.27 -4.34
C ALA A 29 -19.99 4.23 -3.90
N HIS A 30 -19.69 3.54 -2.81
CA HIS A 30 -18.32 3.38 -2.32
C HIS A 30 -17.47 2.55 -3.29
N ILE A 31 -17.97 1.38 -3.73
CA ILE A 31 -17.27 0.53 -4.71
C ILE A 31 -17.06 1.30 -6.03
N LYS A 32 -18.08 2.01 -6.53
CA LYS A 32 -17.96 2.85 -7.72
C LYS A 32 -16.88 3.91 -7.58
N HIS A 33 -16.74 4.51 -6.38
CA HIS A 33 -15.67 5.46 -6.10
C HIS A 33 -14.29 4.79 -6.16
N ILE A 34 -14.11 3.62 -5.53
CA ILE A 34 -12.86 2.84 -5.57
C ILE A 34 -12.47 2.49 -7.01
N ILE A 35 -13.43 2.02 -7.80
CA ILE A 35 -13.21 1.72 -9.22
C ILE A 35 -12.72 2.96 -9.97
N LYS A 36 -13.37 4.09 -9.80
CA LYS A 36 -13.03 5.34 -10.49
C LYS A 36 -11.65 5.89 -10.06
N THR A 37 -11.29 5.76 -8.79
CA THR A 37 -10.09 6.40 -8.23
C THR A 37 -8.86 5.51 -8.23
N LEU A 38 -8.99 4.18 -8.24
CA LEU A 38 -7.88 3.23 -8.19
C LEU A 38 -7.85 2.30 -9.40
N VAL A 39 -8.98 1.66 -9.75
CA VAL A 39 -9.01 0.65 -10.79
C VAL A 39 -8.85 1.26 -12.19
N VAL A 40 -9.60 2.32 -12.49
CA VAL A 40 -9.50 3.00 -13.80
C VAL A 40 -8.09 3.58 -13.99
N PRO A 41 -7.51 4.35 -13.07
CA PRO A 41 -6.12 4.79 -13.19
C PRO A 41 -5.12 3.64 -13.33
N TYR A 42 -5.32 2.53 -12.62
CA TYR A 42 -4.47 1.35 -12.78
C TYR A 42 -4.40 0.89 -14.24
N PHE A 43 -5.55 0.68 -14.89
CA PHE A 43 -5.59 0.25 -16.29
C PHE A 43 -4.96 1.28 -17.23
N VAL A 44 -5.25 2.57 -17.05
CA VAL A 44 -4.68 3.65 -17.86
C VAL A 44 -3.15 3.66 -17.75
N TYR A 45 -2.62 3.67 -16.52
CA TYR A 45 -1.17 3.70 -16.31
C TYR A 45 -0.49 2.38 -16.69
N ALA A 46 -1.14 1.24 -16.50
CA ALA A 46 -0.63 -0.04 -16.96
C ALA A 46 -0.40 -0.02 -18.47
N LEU A 47 -1.34 0.48 -19.25
CA LEU A 47 -1.20 0.65 -20.69
C LEU A 47 -0.08 1.64 -21.05
N LEU A 48 -0.08 2.83 -20.42
CA LEU A 48 0.90 3.89 -20.68
C LEU A 48 2.33 3.48 -20.35
N THR A 49 2.54 2.63 -19.36
CA THR A 49 3.89 2.19 -18.96
C THR A 49 4.35 0.93 -19.71
N THR A 50 3.43 0.11 -20.18
CA THR A 50 3.77 -1.16 -20.85
C THR A 50 4.11 -0.97 -22.31
N LEU A 51 3.40 -0.09 -23.01
CA LEU A 51 3.65 0.19 -24.42
C LEU A 51 5.10 0.66 -24.67
N PRO A 52 5.63 1.70 -23.97
CA PRO A 52 7.02 2.10 -24.16
C PRO A 52 8.02 1.01 -23.79
N LYS A 53 7.76 0.23 -22.72
CA LYS A 53 8.64 -0.88 -22.34
C LYS A 53 8.72 -1.96 -23.42
N ALA A 54 7.60 -2.30 -24.05
CA ALA A 54 7.55 -3.25 -25.14
C ALA A 54 8.40 -2.79 -26.34
N PHE A 55 8.32 -1.49 -26.69
CA PHE A 55 9.14 -0.90 -27.76
C PHE A 55 10.63 -0.89 -27.41
N ILE A 56 10.99 -0.51 -26.18
CA ILE A 56 12.39 -0.36 -25.74
C ILE A 56 13.12 -1.70 -25.68
N HIS A 57 12.46 -2.75 -25.25
CA HIS A 57 13.11 -4.06 -25.07
C HIS A 57 13.17 -4.91 -26.33
N GLY A 58 12.57 -4.46 -27.45
CA GLY A 58 12.67 -5.14 -28.77
C GLY A 58 12.14 -6.57 -28.80
N HIS A 59 11.65 -7.08 -27.67
CA HIS A 59 11.04 -8.39 -27.60
C HIS A 59 9.57 -8.27 -27.98
N LEU A 60 9.14 -9.07 -28.93
CA LEU A 60 7.74 -9.32 -29.23
C LEU A 60 7.09 -9.94 -27.98
N ILE A 61 6.74 -9.09 -27.00
CA ILE A 61 5.93 -9.53 -25.88
C ILE A 61 4.62 -9.99 -26.49
N SER A 62 4.31 -11.27 -26.37
CA SER A 62 3.03 -11.79 -26.85
C SER A 62 1.91 -10.93 -26.28
N LEU A 63 1.05 -10.41 -27.14
CA LEU A 63 -0.08 -9.56 -26.73
C LEU A 63 -0.92 -10.25 -25.62
N ASN A 64 -1.07 -11.57 -25.73
CA ASN A 64 -1.77 -12.37 -24.73
C ASN A 64 -1.10 -12.32 -23.36
N HIS A 65 0.23 -12.36 -23.29
CA HIS A 65 0.97 -12.26 -22.05
C HIS A 65 0.82 -10.86 -21.42
N LEU A 66 0.85 -9.82 -22.23
CA LEU A 66 0.66 -8.43 -21.78
C LEU A 66 -0.75 -8.22 -21.25
N VAL A 67 -1.77 -8.65 -21.96
CA VAL A 67 -3.17 -8.60 -21.51
C VAL A 67 -3.34 -9.37 -20.20
N TYR A 68 -2.75 -10.57 -20.09
CA TYR A 68 -2.77 -11.34 -18.85
C TYR A 68 -2.13 -10.59 -17.69
N GLN A 69 -0.96 -9.97 -17.86
CA GLN A 69 -0.28 -9.19 -16.82
C GLN A 69 -1.14 -8.01 -16.31
N ILE A 70 -1.79 -7.31 -17.24
CA ILE A 70 -2.66 -6.18 -16.91
C ILE A 70 -3.93 -6.68 -16.18
N VAL A 71 -4.63 -7.66 -16.75
CA VAL A 71 -5.90 -8.16 -16.19
C VAL A 71 -5.70 -8.88 -14.86
N ALA A 72 -4.60 -9.62 -14.70
CA ALA A 72 -4.27 -10.31 -13.45
C ALA A 72 -3.76 -9.37 -12.33
N GLY A 73 -3.63 -8.07 -12.59
CA GLY A 73 -3.20 -7.11 -11.57
C GLY A 73 -1.70 -7.10 -11.29
N LYS A 74 -0.88 -7.68 -12.18
CA LYS A 74 0.56 -7.86 -11.96
C LYS A 74 1.42 -6.64 -12.28
N MET A 75 0.85 -5.63 -12.95
CA MET A 75 1.58 -4.41 -13.33
C MET A 75 1.88 -3.50 -12.14
N SER A 76 1.01 -3.48 -11.14
CA SER A 76 1.18 -2.71 -9.91
C SER A 76 0.50 -3.45 -8.75
N TRP A 77 1.27 -4.30 -8.08
CA TRP A 77 0.78 -5.09 -6.95
C TRP A 77 0.15 -4.21 -5.84
N PHE A 78 0.74 -3.03 -5.56
CA PHE A 78 0.28 -2.14 -4.51
C PHE A 78 -1.11 -1.57 -4.77
N ILE A 79 -1.36 -1.08 -5.99
CA ILE A 79 -2.65 -0.45 -6.33
C ILE A 79 -3.77 -1.50 -6.38
N THR A 80 -3.50 -2.67 -6.93
CA THR A 80 -4.48 -3.75 -6.99
C THR A 80 -4.79 -4.31 -5.61
N ALA A 81 -3.77 -4.50 -4.76
CA ALA A 81 -3.96 -4.90 -3.37
C ALA A 81 -4.74 -3.84 -2.58
N LEU A 82 -4.42 -2.54 -2.76
CA LEU A 82 -5.13 -1.45 -2.10
C LEU A 82 -6.60 -1.36 -2.53
N ALA A 83 -6.87 -1.46 -3.84
CA ALA A 83 -8.23 -1.44 -4.37
C ALA A 83 -9.05 -2.62 -3.81
N LEU A 84 -8.50 -3.83 -3.85
CA LEU A 84 -9.17 -5.01 -3.33
C LEU A 84 -9.39 -4.92 -1.81
N ALA A 85 -8.38 -4.50 -1.05
CA ALA A 85 -8.49 -4.32 0.39
C ALA A 85 -9.58 -3.28 0.76
N GLN A 86 -9.67 -2.17 0.02
CA GLN A 86 -10.73 -1.17 0.23
C GLN A 86 -12.12 -1.73 -0.10
N VAL A 87 -12.26 -2.54 -1.15
CA VAL A 87 -13.54 -3.21 -1.48
C VAL A 87 -13.94 -4.16 -0.36
N VAL A 88 -13.03 -5.05 0.07
CA VAL A 88 -13.30 -6.00 1.17
C VAL A 88 -13.64 -5.26 2.47
N PHE A 89 -12.88 -4.22 2.80
CA PHE A 89 -13.14 -3.42 3.99
C PHE A 89 -14.50 -2.70 3.93
N SER A 90 -14.90 -2.22 2.75
CA SER A 90 -16.24 -1.62 2.53
C SER A 90 -17.37 -2.63 2.74
N VAL A 91 -17.16 -3.87 2.30
CA VAL A 91 -18.10 -4.98 2.57
C VAL A 91 -18.19 -5.25 4.08
N PHE A 92 -17.06 -5.30 4.79
CA PHE A 92 -17.07 -5.47 6.26
C PHE A 92 -17.79 -4.34 6.97
N LEU A 93 -17.56 -3.08 6.56
CA LEU A 93 -18.30 -1.93 7.12
C LEU A 93 -19.82 -2.07 6.95
N HIS A 94 -20.25 -2.53 5.79
CA HIS A 94 -21.68 -2.69 5.48
C HIS A 94 -22.29 -3.88 6.23
N VAL A 95 -21.66 -5.05 6.18
CA VAL A 95 -22.14 -6.28 6.84
C VAL A 95 -22.20 -6.12 8.35
N PHE A 96 -21.16 -5.56 8.96
CA PHE A 96 -21.09 -5.38 10.41
C PHE A 96 -21.71 -4.06 10.90
N LYS A 97 -22.43 -3.34 10.03
CA LYS A 97 -23.13 -2.08 10.36
C LYS A 97 -22.22 -1.11 11.12
N GLN A 98 -20.97 -0.95 10.66
CA GLN A 98 -19.94 -0.07 11.22
C GLN A 98 -19.54 -0.38 12.69
N ARG A 99 -19.90 -1.54 13.23
CA ARG A 99 -19.45 -1.96 14.56
C ARG A 99 -17.96 -2.26 14.53
N LYS A 100 -17.18 -1.51 15.31
CA LYS A 100 -15.70 -1.58 15.28
C LYS A 100 -15.15 -2.96 15.65
N VAL A 101 -15.67 -3.57 16.72
CA VAL A 101 -15.16 -4.85 17.22
C VAL A 101 -15.24 -5.96 16.17
N PRO A 102 -16.41 -6.28 15.56
CA PRO A 102 -16.49 -7.36 14.58
C PRO A 102 -15.68 -7.05 13.30
N ILE A 103 -15.57 -5.77 12.88
CA ILE A 103 -14.73 -5.39 11.75
C ILE A 103 -13.26 -5.67 12.08
N GLY A 104 -12.80 -5.29 13.29
CA GLY A 104 -11.44 -5.57 13.74
C GLY A 104 -11.15 -7.07 13.76
N LEU A 105 -12.04 -7.87 14.35
CA LEU A 105 -11.91 -9.33 14.35
C LEU A 105 -11.82 -9.90 12.93
N ALA A 106 -12.66 -9.44 12.00
CA ALA A 106 -12.62 -9.88 10.61
C ALA A 106 -11.29 -9.51 9.91
N CYS A 107 -10.78 -8.29 10.13
CA CYS A 107 -9.51 -7.85 9.55
C CYS A 107 -8.31 -8.63 10.12
N PHE A 108 -8.25 -8.84 11.44
CA PHE A 108 -7.16 -9.61 12.06
C PHE A 108 -7.27 -11.10 11.75
N SER A 109 -8.47 -11.68 11.71
CA SER A 109 -8.66 -13.07 11.26
C SER A 109 -8.22 -13.27 9.82
N SER A 110 -8.52 -12.32 8.93
CA SER A 110 -8.06 -12.35 7.55
C SER A 110 -6.54 -12.30 7.47
N PHE A 111 -5.90 -11.43 8.25
CA PHE A 111 -4.44 -11.37 8.35
C PHE A 111 -3.86 -12.72 8.80
N LEU A 112 -4.34 -13.30 9.90
CA LEU A 112 -3.86 -14.58 10.41
C LEU A 112 -4.08 -15.71 9.39
N LEU A 113 -5.24 -15.77 8.76
CA LEU A 113 -5.56 -16.79 7.77
C LEU A 113 -4.55 -16.76 6.61
N TYR A 114 -4.29 -15.57 6.06
CA TYR A 114 -3.38 -15.43 4.91
C TYR A 114 -1.90 -15.48 5.27
N THR A 115 -1.52 -15.29 6.53
CA THR A 115 -0.15 -15.55 6.99
C THR A 115 0.11 -17.05 7.18
N LEU A 116 -0.90 -17.84 7.52
CA LEU A 116 -0.78 -19.28 7.74
C LEU A 116 -0.94 -20.10 6.45
N ILE A 117 -1.56 -19.54 5.41
CA ILE A 117 -1.71 -20.23 4.12
C ILE A 117 -0.41 -20.10 3.34
N PRO A 118 0.20 -21.21 2.88
CA PRO A 118 1.39 -21.16 2.04
C PRO A 118 1.12 -20.38 0.75
N PHE A 119 2.14 -19.67 0.29
CA PHE A 119 2.09 -18.82 -0.90
C PHE A 119 1.43 -19.54 -2.09
N GLN A 120 0.36 -18.98 -2.57
CA GLN A 120 -0.36 -19.48 -3.75
C GLN A 120 0.30 -18.94 -5.01
N PRO A 121 0.68 -19.80 -5.98
CA PRO A 121 1.33 -19.35 -7.22
C PRO A 121 0.44 -18.43 -8.08
N TYR A 122 -0.88 -18.53 -7.92
CA TYR A 122 -1.88 -17.74 -8.65
C TYR A 122 -2.47 -16.64 -7.77
N ASN A 123 -1.65 -15.62 -7.47
CA ASN A 123 -2.11 -14.48 -6.67
C ASN A 123 -2.75 -13.41 -7.58
N TRP A 124 -4.00 -13.62 -7.98
CA TRP A 124 -4.77 -12.67 -8.76
C TRP A 124 -5.08 -11.41 -7.96
N TRP A 125 -4.87 -10.24 -8.57
CA TRP A 125 -5.10 -8.93 -7.95
C TRP A 125 -4.42 -8.78 -6.59
N ASN A 126 -3.36 -9.56 -6.35
CA ASN A 126 -2.59 -9.52 -5.12
C ASN A 126 -3.46 -9.71 -3.86
N ILE A 127 -4.36 -10.69 -3.95
CA ILE A 127 -5.35 -10.99 -2.91
C ILE A 127 -4.70 -11.26 -1.55
N ASN A 128 -3.58 -11.99 -1.52
CA ASN A 128 -2.85 -12.30 -0.30
C ASN A 128 -2.37 -11.01 0.39
N GLN A 129 -1.76 -10.09 -0.36
CA GLN A 129 -1.29 -8.81 0.14
C GLN A 129 -2.46 -7.92 0.59
N ALA A 130 -3.58 -7.95 -0.15
CA ALA A 130 -4.77 -7.20 0.22
C ALA A 130 -5.29 -7.61 1.60
N PHE A 131 -5.42 -8.91 1.85
CA PHE A 131 -5.92 -9.42 3.14
C PHE A 131 -4.92 -9.23 4.28
N MET A 132 -3.63 -9.37 4.02
CA MET A 132 -2.57 -9.10 5.01
C MET A 132 -2.51 -7.64 5.44
N LEU A 133 -2.87 -6.70 4.56
CA LEU A 133 -2.82 -5.27 4.82
C LEU A 133 -4.15 -4.70 5.38
N LEU A 134 -5.23 -5.51 5.48
CA LEU A 134 -6.50 -5.10 6.09
C LEU A 134 -6.40 -4.55 7.51
N PRO A 135 -5.55 -5.08 8.42
CA PRO A 135 -5.39 -4.49 9.76
C PRO A 135 -4.96 -3.02 9.73
N PHE A 136 -4.13 -2.61 8.77
CA PHE A 136 -3.72 -1.20 8.64
C PHE A 136 -4.88 -0.30 8.25
N LEU A 137 -5.74 -0.74 7.30
CA LEU A 137 -6.98 -0.03 6.98
C LEU A 137 -7.88 0.11 8.21
N TYR A 138 -8.08 -0.98 8.95
CA TYR A 138 -8.88 -0.96 10.18
C TYR A 138 -8.29 -0.01 11.23
N MET A 139 -6.98 -0.06 11.47
CA MET A 139 -6.32 0.82 12.43
C MET A 139 -6.45 2.29 12.04
N GLY A 140 -6.31 2.62 10.74
CA GLY A 140 -6.56 3.96 10.22
C GLY A 140 -8.01 4.42 10.43
N TYR A 141 -8.99 3.53 10.19
CA TYR A 141 -10.40 3.79 10.45
C TYR A 141 -10.70 4.07 11.93
N VAL A 142 -10.12 3.29 12.84
CA VAL A 142 -10.26 3.50 14.30
C VAL A 142 -9.57 4.78 14.74
N TYR A 143 -8.35 5.02 14.26
CA TYR A 143 -7.56 6.22 14.57
C TYR A 143 -8.30 7.50 14.21
N LYS A 144 -8.94 7.55 13.02
CA LYS A 144 -9.73 8.73 12.63
C LYS A 144 -10.88 9.05 13.57
N SER A 145 -11.48 8.05 14.19
CA SER A 145 -12.60 8.25 15.13
C SER A 145 -12.15 8.61 16.56
N LYS A 146 -10.93 8.22 16.94
CA LYS A 146 -10.30 8.53 18.23
C LYS A 146 -8.82 8.84 17.98
N PRO A 147 -8.48 10.03 17.48
CA PRO A 147 -7.10 10.36 17.21
C PRO A 147 -6.28 10.41 18.49
N ILE A 148 -5.12 9.78 18.47
CA ILE A 148 -4.12 9.90 19.53
C ILE A 148 -3.52 11.30 19.41
N ALA A 149 -3.34 11.99 20.54
CA ALA A 149 -2.69 13.29 20.55
C ALA A 149 -1.24 13.15 20.07
N LEU A 150 -0.97 13.66 18.87
CA LEU A 150 0.35 13.67 18.27
C LEU A 150 1.06 14.97 18.66
N ASN A 151 2.19 14.85 19.32
CA ASN A 151 3.03 15.95 19.76
C ASN A 151 4.51 15.54 19.73
N VAL A 152 5.39 16.47 20.08
CA VAL A 152 6.84 16.20 20.09
C VAL A 152 7.22 15.05 21.01
N LYS A 153 6.54 14.88 22.15
CA LYS A 153 6.81 13.77 23.08
C LYS A 153 6.46 12.43 22.44
N SER A 154 5.29 12.34 21.78
CA SER A 154 4.90 11.12 21.04
C SER A 154 5.84 10.87 19.86
N LEU A 155 6.33 11.90 19.19
CA LEU A 155 7.31 11.77 18.12
C LEU A 155 8.61 11.12 18.62
N VAL A 156 9.15 11.63 19.72
CA VAL A 156 10.37 11.06 20.33
C VAL A 156 10.14 9.61 20.77
N ALA A 157 9.02 9.32 21.44
CA ALA A 157 8.70 7.96 21.88
C ALA A 157 8.56 6.99 20.70
N LEU A 158 7.85 7.38 19.64
CA LEU A 158 7.70 6.56 18.44
C LEU A 158 9.02 6.38 17.69
N SER A 159 9.87 7.41 17.64
CA SER A 159 11.20 7.32 17.02
C SER A 159 12.10 6.36 17.78
N LEU A 160 12.11 6.41 19.11
CA LEU A 160 12.86 5.47 19.94
C LEU A 160 12.35 4.04 19.76
N LEU A 161 11.04 3.83 19.80
CA LEU A 161 10.44 2.52 19.58
C LEU A 161 10.78 1.98 18.18
N PHE A 162 10.69 2.80 17.15
CA PHE A 162 11.06 2.45 15.79
C PHE A 162 12.53 2.05 15.68
N THR A 163 13.43 2.82 16.31
CA THR A 163 14.87 2.51 16.33
C THR A 163 15.16 1.18 17.04
N VAL A 164 14.47 0.91 18.16
CA VAL A 164 14.60 -0.38 18.86
C VAL A 164 14.13 -1.55 17.98
N LEU A 165 12.97 -1.38 17.30
CA LEU A 165 12.49 -2.41 16.37
C LEU A 165 13.49 -2.66 15.24
N ARG A 166 14.04 -1.59 14.63
CA ARG A 166 15.10 -1.72 13.60
C ARG A 166 16.35 -2.40 14.12
N TYR A 167 16.76 -2.11 15.36
CA TYR A 167 17.89 -2.79 15.98
C TYR A 167 17.63 -4.28 16.19
N VAL A 168 16.45 -4.64 16.68
CA VAL A 168 16.05 -6.05 16.86
C VAL A 168 16.05 -6.78 15.52
N GLU A 169 15.46 -6.20 14.48
CA GLU A 169 15.44 -6.79 13.14
C GLU A 169 16.86 -7.00 12.59
N TYR A 170 17.72 -5.99 12.73
CA TYR A 170 19.12 -6.08 12.33
C TYR A 170 19.86 -7.18 13.14
N ARG A 171 19.65 -7.25 14.46
CA ARG A 171 20.35 -8.18 15.34
C ARG A 171 19.99 -9.64 15.08
N TYR A 172 18.75 -9.89 14.69
CA TYR A 172 18.21 -11.24 14.42
C TYR A 172 18.10 -11.55 12.92
N ASP A 173 18.68 -10.73 12.07
CA ASP A 173 18.63 -10.83 10.60
C ASP A 173 17.18 -11.05 10.08
N ILE A 174 16.22 -10.33 10.68
CA ILE A 174 14.83 -10.40 10.29
C ILE A 174 14.64 -9.51 9.06
N GLN A 175 14.56 -10.13 7.89
CA GLN A 175 14.31 -9.41 6.65
C GLN A 175 12.82 -9.39 6.35
N PHE A 176 12.24 -8.20 6.34
CA PHE A 176 10.88 -8.01 5.86
C PHE A 176 10.92 -7.65 4.39
N PHE A 177 10.37 -8.53 3.59
CA PHE A 177 9.86 -8.14 2.30
C PHE A 177 8.50 -7.44 2.49
N ILE A 178 7.86 -7.05 1.39
CA ILE A 178 6.55 -6.39 1.36
C ILE A 178 5.47 -7.21 2.11
N TYR A 179 5.72 -8.48 2.31
CA TYR A 179 4.92 -9.42 3.10
C TYR A 179 5.87 -10.27 3.96
N PRO A 180 5.45 -10.75 5.12
CA PRO A 180 6.28 -11.63 5.93
C PRO A 180 6.51 -12.93 5.17
N LEU A 181 7.77 -13.23 4.87
CA LEU A 181 8.16 -14.49 4.24
C LEU A 181 7.90 -15.70 5.15
N PHE A 182 7.92 -15.44 6.47
CA PHE A 182 7.74 -16.44 7.49
C PHE A 182 6.66 -16.01 8.48
N TYR A 183 5.69 -16.88 8.73
CA TYR A 183 4.55 -16.62 9.62
C TYR A 183 4.97 -16.24 11.05
N HIS A 184 6.09 -16.76 11.57
CA HIS A 184 6.56 -16.45 12.93
C HIS A 184 7.04 -14.99 13.11
N TYR A 185 7.31 -14.26 12.03
CA TYR A 185 7.63 -12.82 12.08
C TYR A 185 6.43 -11.91 11.74
N ALA A 186 5.28 -12.48 11.45
CA ALA A 186 4.12 -11.72 11.01
C ALA A 186 3.65 -10.67 12.03
N LEU A 187 3.72 -11.00 13.33
CA LEU A 187 3.36 -10.06 14.41
C LEU A 187 4.37 -8.92 14.52
N ILE A 188 5.67 -9.20 14.41
CA ILE A 188 6.71 -8.17 14.45
C ILE A 188 6.53 -7.24 13.25
N TRP A 189 6.30 -7.80 12.06
CA TRP A 189 6.01 -7.04 10.86
C TRP A 189 4.78 -6.13 11.01
N LEU A 190 3.70 -6.63 11.62
CA LEU A 190 2.49 -5.86 11.88
C LEU A 190 2.76 -4.68 12.84
N ILE A 191 3.47 -4.94 13.94
CA ILE A 191 3.84 -3.92 14.94
C ILE A 191 4.74 -2.87 14.30
N ASP A 192 5.74 -3.29 13.56
CA ASP A 192 6.67 -2.42 12.86
C ASP A 192 5.96 -1.50 11.86
N GLY A 193 5.10 -2.08 11.02
CA GLY A 193 4.30 -1.31 10.07
C GLY A 193 3.36 -0.30 10.75
N LEU A 194 2.79 -0.64 11.93
CA LEU A 194 1.96 0.28 12.71
C LEU A 194 2.78 1.41 13.31
N VAL A 195 3.89 1.09 13.96
CA VAL A 195 4.79 2.09 14.55
C VAL A 195 5.31 3.02 13.48
N GLY A 196 5.78 2.48 12.35
CA GLY A 196 6.23 3.26 11.19
C GLY A 196 5.14 4.15 10.60
N SER A 197 3.90 3.64 10.49
CA SER A 197 2.76 4.44 10.01
C SER A 197 2.43 5.60 10.94
N LEU A 198 2.37 5.35 12.27
CA LEU A 198 2.13 6.37 13.28
C LEU A 198 3.27 7.39 13.34
N LEU A 199 4.51 6.93 13.19
CA LEU A 199 5.69 7.81 13.14
C LEU A 199 5.61 8.77 11.95
N LEU A 200 5.31 8.27 10.75
CA LEU A 200 5.16 9.09 9.54
C LEU A 200 4.03 10.12 9.68
N ILE A 201 2.90 9.73 10.27
CA ILE A 201 1.77 10.64 10.51
C ILE A 201 2.16 11.71 11.53
N ASN A 202 2.89 11.34 12.58
CA ASN A 202 3.34 12.28 13.61
C ASN A 202 4.37 13.27 13.04
N ILE A 203 5.32 12.80 12.23
CA ILE A 203 6.25 13.66 11.50
C ILE A 203 5.47 14.66 10.62
N ALA A 204 4.51 14.19 9.85
CA ALA A 204 3.71 15.04 8.99
C ALA A 204 2.84 16.06 9.77
N HIS A 205 2.48 15.73 11.02
CA HIS A 205 1.71 16.64 11.89
C HIS A 205 2.59 17.73 12.51
N VAL A 206 3.84 17.39 12.86
CA VAL A 206 4.79 18.32 13.50
C VAL A 206 5.47 19.23 12.48
N LEU A 207 5.65 18.75 11.25
CA LEU A 207 6.27 19.55 10.19
C LEU A 207 5.34 20.68 9.72
N PRO A 208 5.91 21.86 9.39
CA PRO A 208 5.14 22.94 8.80
C PRO A 208 4.54 22.52 7.46
N SER A 209 3.39 23.10 7.12
CA SER A 209 2.74 22.84 5.84
C SER A 209 3.59 23.35 4.68
N MET A 210 4.04 22.44 3.83
CA MET A 210 4.82 22.75 2.62
C MET A 210 3.94 22.55 1.39
N SER A 211 3.78 23.57 0.57
CA SER A 211 2.90 23.52 -0.61
C SER A 211 3.33 22.47 -1.63
N TRP A 212 4.62 22.29 -1.85
CA TRP A 212 5.16 21.26 -2.76
C TRP A 212 4.84 19.83 -2.25
N LEU A 213 4.94 19.59 -0.93
CA LEU A 213 4.62 18.29 -0.32
C LEU A 213 3.12 18.00 -0.42
N SER A 214 2.29 19.02 -0.19
CA SER A 214 0.84 18.91 -0.37
C SER A 214 0.46 18.64 -1.83
N TYR A 215 1.13 19.28 -2.79
CA TYR A 215 0.94 19.02 -4.22
C TYR A 215 1.31 17.58 -4.59
N THR A 216 2.49 17.13 -4.17
CA THR A 216 2.95 15.75 -4.41
C THR A 216 2.01 14.73 -3.77
N GLY A 217 1.52 15.00 -2.55
CA GLY A 217 0.56 14.14 -1.88
C GLY A 217 -0.78 14.01 -2.63
N LYS A 218 -1.29 15.11 -3.19
CA LYS A 218 -2.52 15.07 -4.02
C LYS A 218 -2.35 14.27 -5.31
N HIS A 219 -1.14 14.23 -5.86
CA HIS A 219 -0.81 13.51 -7.10
C HIS A 219 0.00 12.23 -6.85
N SER A 220 0.00 11.73 -5.61
CA SER A 220 0.83 10.59 -5.18
C SER A 220 0.64 9.34 -6.04
N LEU A 221 -0.57 9.06 -6.48
CA LEU A 221 -0.86 7.94 -7.38
C LEU A 221 -0.15 8.07 -8.73
N MET A 222 -0.18 9.27 -9.32
CA MET A 222 0.53 9.57 -10.57
C MET A 222 2.05 9.45 -10.36
N CYS A 223 2.58 10.03 -9.28
CA CYS A 223 3.99 9.91 -8.94
C CYS A 223 4.42 8.45 -8.78
N TYR A 224 3.62 7.64 -8.09
CA TYR A 224 3.88 6.21 -7.92
C TYR A 224 4.01 5.46 -9.25
N PHE A 225 3.09 5.67 -10.18
CA PHE A 225 3.15 5.03 -11.50
C PHE A 225 4.34 5.52 -12.35
N LEU A 226 4.64 6.82 -12.29
CA LEU A 226 5.73 7.41 -13.07
C LEU A 226 7.11 7.00 -12.55
N CYS A 227 7.29 6.84 -11.24
CA CYS A 227 8.56 6.40 -10.64
C CYS A 227 9.09 5.07 -11.18
N GLY A 228 8.21 4.15 -11.63
CA GLY A 228 8.64 2.88 -12.20
C GLY A 228 9.01 2.93 -13.69
N GLY A 229 8.41 3.85 -14.45
CA GLY A 229 8.55 3.90 -15.92
C GLY A 229 9.48 4.98 -16.42
N VAL A 230 9.37 6.18 -15.87
CA VAL A 230 10.12 7.35 -16.34
C VAL A 230 11.65 7.18 -16.20
N PRO A 231 12.21 6.71 -15.08
CA PRO A 231 13.66 6.50 -14.96
C PRO A 231 14.21 5.53 -16.00
N LEU A 232 13.46 4.47 -16.34
CA LEU A 232 13.86 3.50 -17.34
C LEU A 232 13.88 4.11 -18.75
N ILE A 233 12.89 4.92 -19.08
CA ILE A 233 12.82 5.61 -20.37
C ILE A 233 13.99 6.61 -20.47
N VAL A 234 14.22 7.40 -19.42
CA VAL A 234 15.33 8.37 -19.40
C VAL A 234 16.68 7.67 -19.52
N ALA A 235 16.93 6.61 -18.73
CA ALA A 235 18.20 5.88 -18.79
C ALA A 235 18.46 5.31 -20.19
N LYS A 236 17.46 4.73 -20.83
CA LYS A 236 17.57 4.21 -22.20
C LYS A 236 17.77 5.33 -23.23
N SER A 237 17.09 6.45 -23.10
CA SER A 237 17.28 7.61 -23.97
C SER A 237 18.70 8.16 -23.88
N LEU A 238 19.27 8.23 -22.65
CA LEU A 238 20.65 8.63 -22.44
C LEU A 238 21.64 7.63 -23.06
N GLN A 239 21.40 6.33 -22.97
CA GLN A 239 22.19 5.32 -23.66
C GLN A 239 22.20 5.50 -25.17
N TYR A 240 21.04 5.79 -25.79
CA TYR A 240 20.96 6.07 -27.24
C TYR A 240 21.70 7.34 -27.64
N LEU A 241 21.84 8.32 -26.73
CA LEU A 241 22.62 9.54 -26.92
C LEU A 241 24.13 9.35 -26.64
N GLY A 242 24.58 8.12 -26.38
CA GLY A 242 25.99 7.83 -26.11
C GLY A 242 26.48 8.23 -24.73
N LEU A 243 25.58 8.62 -23.84
CA LEU A 243 25.88 8.92 -22.44
C LEU A 243 25.77 7.62 -21.64
N SER A 244 26.90 6.92 -21.45
CA SER A 244 26.96 5.75 -20.56
C SER A 244 26.92 6.20 -19.10
N TYR A 245 26.03 5.56 -18.33
CA TYR A 245 26.02 5.64 -16.87
C TYR A 245 26.88 4.53 -16.30
#